data_8abe098ee3df8bde9cdc80693efe3376
#
_entry.id   8abe098ee3df8bde9cdc80693efe3376
#
_cell.length_a   1.000
_cell.length_b   1.000
_cell.length_c   1.000
_cell.angle_alpha   90.00
_cell.angle_beta   90.00
_cell.angle_gamma   90.00
#
_symmetry.space_group_name_H-M   'P 1'
#
loop_
_entity.id
_entity.type
_entity.pdbx_description
1 polymer ?
#
loop_
_entity_poly.entity_id
_entity_poly.type
_entity_poly.pdbx_seq_one_letter_code
_entity_poly.pdbx_strand_id
1 'polypeptide(L)'
;MKILPKNNVYNKTFTVFGHRGVPYLAPENTLKSFKIAIELKYDAIELDVVLTKDNIPIVHHDKYIKINSKKKNIIDLNYEEILKFLNHSPLKLDDVLGSIGHQININVEIKDQGRGYIKITEKVINSLKKFNLIDNIVISCFNPQFIKYVKKTDDRFATAWIWGPKNLYFFNHWKIVLNYFNPHAIHIKHELISPKLISKVKAQNIKVLAYTVNKKETLLNMISKKIDGVFTDSPAILKLAKHQDPQSY
;
A
#
# COMPACT_ATOMS: atom_id res chain seq x y z
N MET A 1 9.38 -23.18 -9.09
CA MET A 1 8.16 -22.37 -9.23
C MET A 1 7.86 -21.74 -7.87
N LYS A 2 7.81 -20.42 -7.78
CA LYS A 2 7.58 -19.73 -6.51
C LYS A 2 6.11 -19.88 -6.13
N ILE A 3 5.81 -20.56 -5.04
CA ILE A 3 4.45 -20.62 -4.50
C ILE A 3 4.22 -19.27 -3.81
N LEU A 4 3.34 -18.43 -4.38
CA LEU A 4 2.85 -17.25 -3.69
C LEU A 4 2.00 -17.71 -2.51
N PRO A 5 2.06 -17.06 -1.32
CA PRO A 5 1.13 -17.36 -0.26
C PRO A 5 -0.30 -17.20 -0.81
N LYS A 6 -1.22 -18.00 -0.28
CA LYS A 6 -2.65 -17.85 -0.59
C LYS A 6 -3.06 -16.45 -0.12
N ASN A 7 -3.22 -15.52 -1.06
CA ASN A 7 -3.55 -14.13 -0.76
C ASN A 7 -4.67 -13.65 -1.67
N ASN A 8 -5.76 -13.20 -1.08
CA ASN A 8 -6.95 -12.80 -1.80
C ASN A 8 -6.77 -11.51 -2.60
N VAL A 9 -5.80 -10.68 -2.22
CA VAL A 9 -5.55 -9.38 -2.84
C VAL A 9 -5.11 -9.51 -4.30
N TYR A 10 -4.33 -10.54 -4.63
CA TYR A 10 -3.75 -10.74 -5.97
C TYR A 10 -4.42 -11.85 -6.79
N ASN A 11 -5.59 -12.32 -6.36
CA ASN A 11 -6.30 -13.42 -7.05
C ASN A 11 -7.01 -12.97 -8.33
N LYS A 12 -7.28 -11.66 -8.50
CA LYS A 12 -7.88 -11.12 -9.70
C LYS A 12 -6.86 -10.92 -10.81
N THR A 13 -7.35 -10.93 -12.06
CA THR A 13 -6.55 -10.62 -13.25
C THR A 13 -6.10 -9.16 -13.25
N PHE A 14 -6.98 -8.26 -12.76
CA PHE A 14 -6.69 -6.84 -12.58
C PHE A 14 -7.33 -6.33 -11.29
N THR A 15 -6.52 -5.73 -10.40
CA THR A 15 -6.96 -5.27 -9.08
C THR A 15 -6.98 -3.74 -9.02
N VAL A 16 -8.08 -3.15 -8.56
CA VAL A 16 -8.19 -1.69 -8.36
C VAL A 16 -8.17 -1.36 -6.87
N PHE A 17 -7.13 -0.64 -6.46
CA PHE A 17 -6.94 -0.17 -5.08
C PHE A 17 -7.44 1.26 -4.93
N GLY A 18 -8.27 1.53 -3.92
CA GLY A 18 -8.55 2.88 -3.44
C GLY A 18 -7.32 3.40 -2.67
N HIS A 19 -6.56 4.32 -3.28
CA HIS A 19 -5.35 4.91 -2.71
C HIS A 19 -5.72 5.81 -1.54
N ARG A 20 -5.35 5.42 -0.31
CA ARG A 20 -5.79 6.04 0.96
C ARG A 20 -7.31 6.11 1.12
N GLY A 21 -8.02 5.11 0.55
CA GLY A 21 -9.47 5.10 0.39
C GLY A 21 -9.92 5.74 -0.93
N VAL A 22 -10.80 6.76 -0.86
CA VAL A 22 -11.31 7.49 -2.04
C VAL A 22 -11.18 9.00 -1.79
N PRO A 23 -9.97 9.59 -1.92
CA PRO A 23 -9.69 10.99 -1.59
C PRO A 23 -10.55 12.01 -2.33
N TYR A 24 -11.09 11.68 -3.50
CA TYR A 24 -12.00 12.56 -4.24
C TYR A 24 -13.37 12.72 -3.58
N LEU A 25 -13.75 11.83 -2.65
CA LEU A 25 -15.07 11.84 -1.99
C LEU A 25 -15.00 12.06 -0.48
N ALA A 26 -13.87 11.76 0.17
CA ALA A 26 -13.68 11.98 1.60
C ALA A 26 -12.18 12.16 1.91
N PRO A 27 -11.82 12.79 3.04
CA PRO A 27 -10.41 12.96 3.42
C PRO A 27 -9.66 11.62 3.42
N GLU A 28 -8.44 11.63 2.87
CA GLU A 28 -7.57 10.47 2.79
C GLU A 28 -7.28 9.85 4.16
N ASN A 29 -7.02 8.55 4.20
CA ASN A 29 -6.64 7.84 5.42
C ASN A 29 -7.67 7.96 6.58
N THR A 30 -8.97 8.05 6.24
CA THR A 30 -10.08 8.10 7.21
C THR A 30 -11.04 6.92 7.05
N LEU A 31 -11.71 6.51 8.13
CA LEU A 31 -12.75 5.48 8.08
C LEU A 31 -13.86 5.83 7.08
N LYS A 32 -14.20 7.12 6.93
CA LYS A 32 -15.19 7.59 5.95
C LYS A 32 -14.73 7.25 4.53
N SER A 33 -13.48 7.56 4.19
CA SER A 33 -12.90 7.27 2.88
C SER A 33 -12.85 5.77 2.59
N PHE A 34 -12.48 4.97 3.58
CA PHE A 34 -12.42 3.52 3.45
C PHE A 34 -13.82 2.88 3.29
N LYS A 35 -14.82 3.33 4.05
CA LYS A 35 -16.20 2.85 3.92
C LYS A 35 -16.79 3.18 2.55
N ILE A 36 -16.52 4.37 2.00
CA ILE A 36 -16.90 4.72 0.63
C ILE A 36 -16.24 3.77 -0.38
N ALA A 37 -14.98 3.40 -0.19
CA ALA A 37 -14.33 2.43 -1.08
C ALA A 37 -15.04 1.05 -1.04
N ILE A 38 -15.48 0.60 0.14
CA ILE A 38 -16.25 -0.64 0.31
C ILE A 38 -17.60 -0.53 -0.40
N GLU A 39 -18.35 0.54 -0.19
CA GLU A 39 -19.65 0.81 -0.83
C GLU A 39 -19.55 0.84 -2.35
N LEU A 40 -18.49 1.45 -2.89
CA LEU A 40 -18.21 1.49 -4.33
C LEU A 40 -17.63 0.17 -4.86
N LYS A 41 -17.39 -0.82 -4.00
CA LYS A 41 -16.86 -2.15 -4.34
C LYS A 41 -15.46 -2.09 -4.98
N TYR A 42 -14.56 -1.30 -4.43
CA TYR A 42 -13.14 -1.44 -4.75
C TYR A 42 -12.66 -2.86 -4.40
N ASP A 43 -11.66 -3.36 -5.12
CA ASP A 43 -11.11 -4.70 -4.85
C ASP A 43 -10.27 -4.72 -3.57
N ALA A 44 -9.61 -3.60 -3.31
CA ALA A 44 -8.80 -3.36 -2.13
C ALA A 44 -8.71 -1.85 -1.83
N ILE A 45 -8.29 -1.52 -0.62
CA ILE A 45 -7.82 -0.18 -0.25
C ILE A 45 -6.33 -0.20 0.04
N GLU A 46 -5.74 0.96 -0.02
CA GLU A 46 -4.40 1.20 0.50
C GLU A 46 -4.50 2.21 1.65
N LEU A 47 -3.62 2.06 2.63
CA LEU A 47 -3.46 2.99 3.74
C LEU A 47 -1.99 3.09 4.17
N ASP A 48 -1.63 4.26 4.67
CA ASP A 48 -0.29 4.58 5.12
C ASP A 48 -0.15 4.42 6.64
N VAL A 49 0.94 3.80 7.12
CA VAL A 49 1.19 3.61 8.55
C VAL A 49 2.51 4.21 8.98
N VAL A 50 2.47 5.02 10.04
CA VAL A 50 3.63 5.56 10.75
C VAL A 50 3.58 5.14 12.24
N LEU A 51 4.74 5.16 12.90
CA LEU A 51 4.87 4.83 14.32
C LEU A 51 5.06 6.10 15.16
N THR A 52 4.33 6.21 16.26
CA THR A 52 4.51 7.27 17.26
C THR A 52 5.67 6.94 18.22
N LYS A 53 6.10 7.90 19.05
CA LYS A 53 7.12 7.73 20.08
C LYS A 53 6.75 6.64 21.10
N ASP A 54 5.49 6.60 21.50
CA ASP A 54 4.91 5.61 22.41
C ASP A 54 4.50 4.30 21.71
N ASN A 55 4.98 4.09 20.47
CA ASN A 55 4.86 2.85 19.69
C ASN A 55 3.43 2.46 19.29
N ILE A 56 2.61 3.42 19.04
CA ILE A 56 1.26 3.24 18.49
C ILE A 56 1.35 3.38 16.96
N PRO A 57 1.02 2.34 16.15
CA PRO A 57 0.85 2.49 14.72
C PRO A 57 -0.39 3.33 14.42
N ILE A 58 -0.21 4.44 13.71
CA ILE A 58 -1.30 5.32 13.29
C ILE A 58 -1.38 5.42 11.78
N VAL A 59 -2.59 5.65 11.27
CA VAL A 59 -2.86 5.79 9.83
C VAL A 59 -2.66 7.24 9.43
N HIS A 60 -1.52 7.52 8.78
CA HIS A 60 -1.13 8.88 8.37
C HIS A 60 -0.07 8.81 7.26
N HIS A 61 -0.21 9.67 6.23
CA HIS A 61 0.70 9.64 5.08
C HIS A 61 2.09 10.21 5.40
N ASP A 62 2.14 11.39 6.01
CA ASP A 62 3.40 12.09 6.24
C ASP A 62 4.11 11.56 7.50
N LYS A 63 5.43 11.52 7.46
CA LYS A 63 6.27 11.15 8.61
C LYS A 63 6.38 12.27 9.66
N TYR A 64 5.83 13.43 9.37
CA TYR A 64 5.88 14.62 10.20
C TYR A 64 4.53 15.34 10.21
N ILE A 65 4.29 16.09 11.26
CA ILE A 65 3.21 17.09 11.34
C ILE A 65 3.81 18.49 11.43
N LYS A 66 3.02 19.52 11.11
CA LYS A 66 3.42 20.93 11.30
C LYS A 66 2.90 21.43 12.64
N ILE A 67 3.80 21.88 13.50
CA ILE A 67 3.50 22.53 14.78
C ILE A 67 4.13 23.93 14.73
N ASN A 68 3.32 24.98 14.79
CA ASN A 68 3.78 26.37 14.69
C ASN A 68 4.72 26.58 13.47
N SER A 69 4.28 26.14 12.30
CA SER A 69 4.99 26.18 11.01
C SER A 69 6.29 25.35 10.95
N LYS A 70 6.68 24.68 12.02
CA LYS A 70 7.86 23.79 12.05
C LYS A 70 7.47 22.33 11.86
N LYS A 71 8.24 21.59 11.06
CA LYS A 71 8.07 20.14 10.93
C LYS A 71 8.55 19.42 12.18
N LYS A 72 7.70 18.55 12.74
CA LYS A 72 8.02 17.63 13.83
C LYS A 72 7.77 16.21 13.36
N ASN A 73 8.75 15.33 13.53
CA ASN A 73 8.59 13.95 13.14
C ASN A 73 7.61 13.24 14.08
N ILE A 74 6.68 12.47 13.53
CA ILE A 74 5.69 11.72 14.31
C ILE A 74 6.37 10.72 15.26
N ILE A 75 7.48 10.10 14.84
CA ILE A 75 8.22 9.17 15.69
C ILE A 75 8.83 9.80 16.96
N ASP A 76 8.85 11.12 17.06
CA ASP A 76 9.34 11.87 18.22
C ASP A 76 8.21 12.35 19.15
N LEU A 77 6.94 12.10 18.77
CA LEU A 77 5.74 12.55 19.47
C LEU A 77 4.90 11.38 19.97
N ASN A 78 4.37 11.47 21.19
CA ASN A 78 3.37 10.54 21.68
C ASN A 78 2.02 10.76 20.97
N TYR A 79 1.18 9.75 20.93
CA TYR A 79 -0.12 9.84 20.26
C TYR A 79 -0.97 11.01 20.78
N GLU A 80 -1.05 11.17 22.09
CA GLU A 80 -1.79 12.29 22.72
C GLU A 80 -1.24 13.69 22.38
N GLU A 81 0.07 13.79 22.12
CA GLU A 81 0.67 15.05 21.65
C GLU A 81 0.23 15.34 20.21
N ILE A 82 0.18 14.31 19.35
CA ILE A 82 -0.23 14.43 17.94
C ILE A 82 -1.68 14.92 17.84
N LEU A 83 -2.58 14.38 18.69
CA LEU A 83 -4.00 14.76 18.72
C LEU A 83 -4.22 16.26 18.95
N LYS A 84 -3.32 16.92 19.69
CA LYS A 84 -3.43 18.36 19.99
C LYS A 84 -3.15 19.26 18.79
N PHE A 85 -2.47 18.75 17.76
CA PHE A 85 -1.98 19.53 16.62
C PHE A 85 -2.61 19.22 15.28
N LEU A 86 -3.34 18.11 15.17
CA LEU A 86 -4.05 17.75 13.96
C LEU A 86 -5.52 18.14 14.07
N ASN A 87 -6.07 18.75 13.01
CA ASN A 87 -7.48 19.11 12.93
C ASN A 87 -8.42 17.90 12.96
N HIS A 88 -7.89 16.71 12.72
CA HIS A 88 -8.60 15.43 12.83
C HIS A 88 -7.68 14.41 13.52
N SER A 89 -8.25 13.62 14.39
CA SER A 89 -7.50 12.56 15.08
C SER A 89 -7.06 11.49 14.08
N PRO A 90 -5.75 11.23 13.94
CA PRO A 90 -5.30 10.12 13.14
C PRO A 90 -5.78 8.81 13.77
N LEU A 91 -6.27 7.90 12.94
CA LEU A 91 -6.78 6.61 13.40
C LEU A 91 -5.62 5.73 13.86
N LYS A 92 -5.79 5.00 14.95
CA LYS A 92 -4.91 3.88 15.25
C LYS A 92 -5.14 2.77 14.23
N LEU A 93 -4.08 2.07 13.84
CA LEU A 93 -4.21 0.96 12.89
C LEU A 93 -5.21 -0.09 13.38
N ASP A 94 -5.18 -0.43 14.65
CA ASP A 94 -6.10 -1.40 15.27
C ASP A 94 -7.57 -1.00 15.10
N ASP A 95 -7.91 0.29 15.23
CA ASP A 95 -9.28 0.78 15.09
C ASP A 95 -9.77 0.62 13.63
N VAL A 96 -8.89 0.87 12.67
CA VAL A 96 -9.19 0.65 11.24
C VAL A 96 -9.38 -0.84 10.96
N LEU A 97 -8.44 -1.69 11.38
CA LEU A 97 -8.49 -3.14 11.13
C LEU A 97 -9.72 -3.78 11.78
N GLY A 98 -10.06 -3.38 13.00
CA GLY A 98 -11.29 -3.85 13.69
C GLY A 98 -12.57 -3.40 13.00
N SER A 99 -12.56 -2.22 12.37
CA SER A 99 -13.76 -1.68 11.70
C SER A 99 -14.01 -2.27 10.32
N ILE A 100 -12.96 -2.45 9.49
CA ILE A 100 -13.12 -2.77 8.07
C ILE A 100 -12.26 -3.95 7.58
N GLY A 101 -11.38 -4.50 8.41
CA GLY A 101 -10.37 -5.48 7.97
C GLY A 101 -10.94 -6.74 7.31
N HIS A 102 -12.13 -7.19 7.71
CA HIS A 102 -12.80 -8.35 7.10
C HIS A 102 -13.75 -8.00 5.95
N GLN A 103 -13.92 -6.71 5.63
CA GLN A 103 -14.87 -6.25 4.61
C GLN A 103 -14.20 -5.99 3.26
N ILE A 104 -12.87 -5.76 3.25
CA ILE A 104 -12.12 -5.42 2.04
C ILE A 104 -10.66 -5.85 2.20
N ASN A 105 -10.00 -6.19 1.09
CA ASN A 105 -8.56 -6.42 1.09
C ASN A 105 -7.80 -5.10 1.34
N ILE A 106 -6.64 -5.18 2.03
CA ILE A 106 -5.90 -3.97 2.42
C ILE A 106 -4.42 -4.08 2.02
N ASN A 107 -3.90 -3.06 1.38
CA ASN A 107 -2.46 -2.81 1.28
C ASN A 107 -2.03 -1.86 2.39
N VAL A 108 -1.19 -2.31 3.29
CA VAL A 108 -0.61 -1.51 4.37
C VAL A 108 0.76 -1.02 3.94
N GLU A 109 0.87 0.27 3.59
CA GLU A 109 2.16 0.89 3.33
C GLU A 109 2.84 1.29 4.64
N ILE A 110 3.95 0.65 4.97
CA ILE A 110 4.80 1.07 6.09
C ILE A 110 5.71 2.21 5.65
N LYS A 111 5.56 3.39 6.26
CA LYS A 111 6.40 4.55 5.97
C LYS A 111 7.78 4.40 6.61
N ASP A 112 8.83 4.52 5.81
CA ASP A 112 10.19 4.55 6.31
C ASP A 112 10.48 5.88 7.03
N GLN A 113 10.50 5.83 8.35
CA GLN A 113 10.77 6.99 9.21
C GLN A 113 12.28 7.17 9.50
N GLY A 114 13.16 6.43 8.78
CA GLY A 114 14.61 6.49 8.90
C GLY A 114 15.18 5.70 10.08
N ARG A 115 14.40 5.49 11.16
CA ARG A 115 14.77 4.68 12.33
C ARG A 115 13.56 3.86 12.80
N GLY A 116 13.83 2.81 13.57
CA GLY A 116 12.75 2.01 14.16
C GLY A 116 11.99 1.12 13.18
N TYR A 117 12.55 0.85 11.97
CA TYR A 117 11.85 0.05 10.96
C TYR A 117 11.48 -1.35 11.46
N ILE A 118 12.31 -1.99 12.26
CA ILE A 118 12.00 -3.29 12.88
C ILE A 118 10.74 -3.15 13.73
N LYS A 119 10.73 -2.16 14.61
CA LYS A 119 9.67 -1.95 15.58
C LYS A 119 8.31 -1.64 14.94
N ILE A 120 8.27 -0.76 13.92
CA ILE A 120 7.02 -0.49 13.21
C ILE A 120 6.51 -1.75 12.49
N THR A 121 7.42 -2.52 11.88
CA THR A 121 7.05 -3.76 11.19
C THR A 121 6.47 -4.79 12.16
N GLU A 122 7.09 -4.98 13.32
CA GLU A 122 6.57 -5.87 14.37
C GLU A 122 5.19 -5.43 14.87
N LYS A 123 5.00 -4.13 15.13
CA LYS A 123 3.72 -3.59 15.58
C LYS A 123 2.63 -3.80 14.54
N VAL A 124 2.91 -3.53 13.27
CA VAL A 124 1.97 -3.77 12.15
C VAL A 124 1.63 -5.26 12.06
N ILE A 125 2.62 -6.15 12.03
CA ILE A 125 2.40 -7.61 11.97
C ILE A 125 1.55 -8.09 13.15
N ASN A 126 1.82 -7.61 14.36
CA ASN A 126 1.06 -7.99 15.56
C ASN A 126 -0.40 -7.52 15.46
N SER A 127 -0.65 -6.30 14.98
CA SER A 127 -2.01 -5.80 14.72
C SER A 127 -2.73 -6.68 13.69
N LEU A 128 -2.08 -7.01 12.57
CA LEU A 128 -2.66 -7.85 11.52
C LEU A 128 -2.99 -9.26 12.01
N LYS A 129 -2.12 -9.87 12.82
CA LYS A 129 -2.36 -11.18 13.46
C LYS A 129 -3.50 -11.14 14.48
N LYS A 130 -3.57 -10.09 15.29
CA LYS A 130 -4.64 -9.87 16.28
C LYS A 130 -6.03 -9.92 15.64
N PHE A 131 -6.17 -9.38 14.42
CA PHE A 131 -7.41 -9.38 13.67
C PHE A 131 -7.54 -10.53 12.66
N ASN A 132 -6.59 -11.48 12.62
CA ASN A 132 -6.60 -12.65 11.72
C ASN A 132 -6.73 -12.27 10.23
N LEU A 133 -5.95 -11.29 9.76
CA LEU A 133 -6.07 -10.69 8.43
C LEU A 133 -4.97 -11.12 7.43
N ILE A 134 -4.26 -12.24 7.67
CA ILE A 134 -3.09 -12.62 6.86
C ILE A 134 -3.42 -12.75 5.36
N ASP A 135 -4.52 -13.41 5.02
CA ASP A 135 -4.90 -13.71 3.63
C ASP A 135 -5.41 -12.49 2.85
N ASN A 136 -5.83 -11.44 3.54
CA ASN A 136 -6.45 -10.25 2.96
C ASN A 136 -5.50 -9.03 2.94
N ILE A 137 -4.23 -9.21 3.31
CA ILE A 137 -3.28 -8.12 3.48
C ILE A 137 -2.10 -8.25 2.53
N VAL A 138 -1.65 -7.09 2.03
CA VAL A 138 -0.33 -6.88 1.45
C VAL A 138 0.40 -5.85 2.30
N ILE A 139 1.64 -6.13 2.69
CA ILE A 139 2.52 -5.17 3.35
C ILE A 139 3.48 -4.59 2.31
N SER A 140 3.48 -3.28 2.14
CA SER A 140 4.32 -2.60 1.16
C SER A 140 5.21 -1.53 1.79
N CYS A 141 6.35 -1.24 1.14
CA CYS A 141 7.27 -0.21 1.57
C CYS A 141 8.20 0.21 0.42
N PHE A 142 8.67 1.47 0.43
CA PHE A 142 9.73 1.96 -0.44
C PHE A 142 11.10 1.38 -0.08
N ASN A 143 11.37 1.15 1.20
CA ASN A 143 12.63 0.55 1.65
C ASN A 143 12.53 -0.99 1.57
N PRO A 144 13.27 -1.65 0.68
CA PRO A 144 13.13 -3.10 0.51
C PRO A 144 13.58 -3.92 1.73
N GLN A 145 14.31 -3.33 2.68
CA GLN A 145 14.70 -4.01 3.91
C GLN A 145 13.49 -4.42 4.77
N PHE A 146 12.40 -3.61 4.77
CA PHE A 146 11.15 -3.96 5.43
C PHE A 146 10.59 -5.29 4.92
N ILE A 147 10.62 -5.47 3.60
CA ILE A 147 10.08 -6.67 2.94
C ILE A 147 10.82 -7.92 3.43
N LYS A 148 12.16 -7.86 3.46
CA LYS A 148 12.96 -8.97 3.98
C LYS A 148 12.63 -9.26 5.43
N TYR A 149 12.44 -8.22 6.24
CA TYR A 149 12.11 -8.38 7.65
C TYR A 149 10.71 -8.99 7.85
N VAL A 150 9.70 -8.52 7.12
CA VAL A 150 8.34 -9.11 7.13
C VAL A 150 8.42 -10.60 6.81
N LYS A 151 9.10 -10.98 5.72
CA LYS A 151 9.22 -12.38 5.30
C LYS A 151 10.00 -13.26 6.28
N LYS A 152 10.97 -12.69 6.98
CA LYS A 152 11.70 -13.39 8.06
C LYS A 152 10.81 -13.60 9.29
N THR A 153 9.95 -12.63 9.60
CA THR A 153 9.07 -12.65 10.79
C THR A 153 7.86 -13.56 10.60
N ASP A 154 7.24 -13.46 9.40
CA ASP A 154 6.11 -14.30 9.00
C ASP A 154 5.96 -14.28 7.47
N ASP A 155 6.36 -15.35 6.80
CA ASP A 155 6.37 -15.47 5.34
C ASP A 155 4.99 -15.69 4.71
N ARG A 156 3.95 -15.86 5.52
CA ARG A 156 2.56 -15.94 5.07
C ARG A 156 2.03 -14.61 4.55
N PHE A 157 2.62 -13.47 4.98
CA PHE A 157 2.21 -12.17 4.48
C PHE A 157 2.67 -11.94 3.05
N ALA A 158 1.76 -11.51 2.20
CA ALA A 158 2.12 -10.97 0.89
C ALA A 158 2.86 -9.64 1.06
N THR A 159 3.92 -9.44 0.28
CA THR A 159 4.75 -8.23 0.35
C THR A 159 4.88 -7.57 -1.00
N ALA A 160 4.95 -6.23 -1.01
CA ALA A 160 5.21 -5.46 -2.22
C ALA A 160 6.32 -4.43 -2.02
N TRP A 161 7.17 -4.29 -3.03
CA TRP A 161 8.16 -3.22 -3.07
C TRP A 161 7.58 -2.02 -3.82
N ILE A 162 7.57 -0.85 -3.17
CA ILE A 162 7.14 0.38 -3.82
C ILE A 162 8.35 1.03 -4.49
N TRP A 163 8.25 1.26 -5.81
CA TRP A 163 9.31 1.82 -6.61
C TRP A 163 8.88 3.11 -7.30
N GLY A 164 9.62 4.18 -7.02
CA GLY A 164 9.35 5.51 -7.53
C GLY A 164 10.61 6.36 -7.63
N PRO A 165 10.50 7.65 -7.95
CA PRO A 165 11.65 8.54 -8.16
C PRO A 165 12.61 8.60 -6.98
N LYS A 166 12.14 8.39 -5.75
CA LYS A 166 12.99 8.35 -4.54
C LYS A 166 13.94 7.15 -4.50
N ASN A 167 13.69 6.12 -5.31
CA ASN A 167 14.47 4.88 -5.38
C ASN A 167 15.32 4.81 -6.66
N LEU A 168 15.55 5.92 -7.37
CA LEU A 168 16.30 5.93 -8.64
C LEU A 168 17.71 5.39 -8.48
N TYR A 169 18.33 5.46 -7.29
CA TYR A 169 19.59 4.79 -7.01
C TYR A 169 19.56 3.29 -7.30
N PHE A 170 18.42 2.64 -7.06
CA PHE A 170 18.19 1.22 -7.36
C PHE A 170 17.74 0.97 -8.81
N PHE A 171 17.56 2.01 -9.61
CA PHE A 171 17.01 1.89 -10.97
C PHE A 171 17.86 0.98 -11.85
N ASN A 172 19.18 1.10 -11.77
CA ASN A 172 20.10 0.26 -12.53
C ASN A 172 20.26 -1.15 -11.92
N HIS A 173 19.88 -1.34 -10.65
CA HIS A 173 20.08 -2.58 -9.90
C HIS A 173 18.78 -3.26 -9.48
N TRP A 174 17.63 -2.83 -10.03
CA TRP A 174 16.31 -3.33 -9.62
C TRP A 174 16.19 -4.86 -9.69
N LYS A 175 16.88 -5.53 -10.62
CA LYS A 175 16.91 -6.99 -10.70
C LYS A 175 17.57 -7.61 -9.46
N ILE A 176 18.66 -7.03 -8.99
CA ILE A 176 19.34 -7.48 -7.77
C ILE A 176 18.41 -7.29 -6.59
N VAL A 177 17.72 -6.14 -6.51
CA VAL A 177 16.74 -5.86 -5.47
C VAL A 177 15.61 -6.89 -5.49
N LEU A 178 15.00 -7.16 -6.65
CA LEU A 178 13.93 -8.15 -6.75
C LEU A 178 14.40 -9.56 -6.38
N ASN A 179 15.56 -9.98 -6.85
CA ASN A 179 16.12 -11.30 -6.54
C ASN A 179 16.44 -11.45 -5.05
N TYR A 180 16.99 -10.41 -4.42
CA TYR A 180 17.42 -10.46 -3.02
C TYR A 180 16.24 -10.35 -2.04
N PHE A 181 15.31 -9.43 -2.27
CA PHE A 181 14.16 -9.20 -1.38
C PHE A 181 12.95 -10.05 -1.75
N ASN A 182 12.85 -10.43 -3.02
CA ASN A 182 11.87 -11.37 -3.53
C ASN A 182 10.41 -11.02 -3.15
N PRO A 183 9.91 -9.80 -3.43
CA PRO A 183 8.53 -9.41 -3.14
C PRO A 183 7.52 -10.21 -3.96
N HIS A 184 6.25 -10.24 -3.54
CA HIS A 184 5.16 -10.84 -4.31
C HIS A 184 4.66 -9.89 -5.41
N ALA A 185 4.79 -8.58 -5.18
CA ALA A 185 4.45 -7.56 -6.15
C ALA A 185 5.46 -6.40 -6.14
N ILE A 186 5.45 -5.62 -7.22
CA ILE A 186 6.09 -4.32 -7.29
C ILE A 186 5.02 -3.27 -7.61
N HIS A 187 4.96 -2.22 -6.79
CA HIS A 187 4.11 -1.06 -7.00
C HIS A 187 4.96 0.05 -7.60
N ILE A 188 4.70 0.44 -8.85
CA ILE A 188 5.59 1.32 -9.62
C ILE A 188 4.85 2.61 -9.97
N LYS A 189 5.54 3.75 -9.88
CA LYS A 189 5.01 5.00 -10.41
C LYS A 189 4.76 4.85 -11.92
N HIS A 190 3.54 5.13 -12.39
CA HIS A 190 3.08 4.75 -13.74
C HIS A 190 3.99 5.27 -14.86
N GLU A 191 4.66 6.42 -14.67
CA GLU A 191 5.57 7.00 -15.66
C GLU A 191 6.86 6.17 -15.86
N LEU A 192 7.23 5.34 -14.89
CA LEU A 192 8.42 4.48 -14.93
C LEU A 192 8.16 3.11 -15.57
N ILE A 193 6.90 2.80 -15.88
CA ILE A 193 6.51 1.49 -16.40
C ILE A 193 6.76 1.39 -17.90
N SER A 194 7.66 0.47 -18.27
CA SER A 194 7.92 0.12 -19.67
C SER A 194 7.58 -1.35 -19.96
N PRO A 195 7.23 -1.71 -21.21
CA PRO A 195 6.96 -3.12 -21.59
C PRO A 195 8.13 -4.06 -21.24
N LYS A 196 9.37 -3.60 -21.45
CA LYS A 196 10.59 -4.35 -21.11
C LYS A 196 10.72 -4.63 -19.62
N LEU A 197 10.33 -3.67 -18.76
CA LEU A 197 10.33 -3.84 -17.31
C LEU A 197 9.28 -4.87 -16.90
N ILE A 198 8.04 -4.72 -17.40
CA ILE A 198 6.93 -5.63 -17.08
C ILE A 198 7.29 -7.08 -17.44
N SER A 199 7.76 -7.32 -18.67
CA SER A 199 8.16 -8.65 -19.13
C SER A 199 9.18 -9.30 -18.17
N LYS A 200 10.20 -8.54 -17.77
CA LYS A 200 11.26 -9.06 -16.89
C LYS A 200 10.79 -9.30 -15.45
N VAL A 201 9.87 -8.49 -14.94
CA VAL A 201 9.30 -8.64 -13.58
C VAL A 201 8.34 -9.83 -13.56
N LYS A 202 7.45 -9.92 -14.55
CA LYS A 202 6.49 -11.03 -14.66
C LYS A 202 7.17 -12.39 -14.91
N ALA A 203 8.31 -12.41 -15.60
CA ALA A 203 9.11 -13.64 -15.76
C ALA A 203 9.60 -14.22 -14.42
N GLN A 204 9.62 -13.43 -13.35
CA GLN A 204 9.91 -13.85 -11.98
C GLN A 204 8.67 -14.19 -11.16
N ASN A 205 7.49 -14.27 -11.80
CA ASN A 205 6.20 -14.43 -11.13
C ASN A 205 5.90 -13.34 -10.07
N ILE A 206 6.30 -12.10 -10.36
CA ILE A 206 6.05 -10.93 -9.52
C ILE A 206 4.95 -10.08 -10.19
N LYS A 207 3.93 -9.69 -9.43
CA LYS A 207 2.85 -8.83 -9.89
C LYS A 207 3.34 -7.40 -10.09
N VAL A 208 2.78 -6.71 -11.09
CA VAL A 208 3.12 -5.31 -11.41
C VAL A 208 1.88 -4.44 -11.27
N LEU A 209 1.90 -3.49 -10.34
CA LEU A 209 0.81 -2.54 -10.13
C LEU A 209 1.31 -1.10 -10.31
N ALA A 210 0.46 -0.23 -10.83
CA ALA A 210 0.79 1.18 -11.08
C ALA A 210 0.15 2.13 -10.08
N TYR A 211 0.89 3.14 -9.59
CA TYR A 211 0.37 4.24 -8.76
C TYR A 211 0.81 5.61 -9.31
N THR A 212 0.12 6.74 -9.06
CA THR A 212 -1.31 6.80 -8.83
C THR A 212 -1.97 7.11 -10.16
N VAL A 213 -2.95 6.31 -10.56
CA VAL A 213 -3.60 6.38 -11.87
C VAL A 213 -4.96 7.07 -11.73
N ASN A 214 -5.02 8.36 -12.08
CA ASN A 214 -6.20 9.21 -11.92
C ASN A 214 -6.79 9.71 -13.24
N LYS A 215 -6.17 9.35 -14.38
CA LYS A 215 -6.61 9.75 -15.72
C LYS A 215 -6.97 8.54 -16.56
N LYS A 216 -8.03 8.67 -17.38
CA LYS A 216 -8.52 7.61 -18.29
C LYS A 216 -7.42 7.13 -19.24
N GLU A 217 -6.69 8.05 -19.85
CA GLU A 217 -5.63 7.73 -20.83
C GLU A 217 -4.50 6.93 -20.15
N THR A 218 -4.15 7.30 -18.90
CA THR A 218 -3.16 6.57 -18.12
C THR A 218 -3.64 5.15 -17.79
N LEU A 219 -4.91 4.99 -17.39
CA LEU A 219 -5.50 3.67 -17.14
C LEU A 219 -5.43 2.78 -18.39
N LEU A 220 -5.91 3.28 -19.53
CA LEU A 220 -5.92 2.52 -20.78
C LEU A 220 -4.51 2.12 -21.22
N ASN A 221 -3.52 3.02 -21.06
CA ASN A 221 -2.12 2.70 -21.32
C ASN A 221 -1.59 1.63 -20.36
N MET A 222 -1.99 1.62 -19.09
CA MET A 222 -1.58 0.60 -18.13
C MET A 222 -2.21 -0.76 -18.45
N ILE A 223 -3.50 -0.78 -18.82
CA ILE A 223 -4.21 -2.00 -19.24
C ILE A 223 -3.56 -2.58 -20.51
N SER A 224 -3.28 -1.76 -21.52
CA SER A 224 -2.63 -2.21 -22.77
C SER A 224 -1.26 -2.83 -22.54
N LYS A 225 -0.55 -2.38 -21.50
CA LYS A 225 0.72 -2.97 -21.05
C LYS A 225 0.55 -4.25 -20.24
N LYS A 226 -0.68 -4.71 -19.98
CA LYS A 226 -1.00 -5.93 -19.25
C LYS A 226 -0.40 -5.97 -17.84
N ILE A 227 -0.46 -4.86 -17.08
CA ILE A 227 -0.13 -4.85 -15.65
C ILE A 227 -1.24 -5.53 -14.84
N ASP A 228 -0.99 -5.80 -13.56
CA ASP A 228 -1.89 -6.59 -12.71
C ASP A 228 -2.84 -5.74 -11.86
N GLY A 229 -2.73 -4.39 -11.90
CA GLY A 229 -3.63 -3.50 -11.17
C GLY A 229 -3.13 -2.07 -11.02
N VAL A 230 -3.98 -1.24 -10.42
CA VAL A 230 -3.71 0.18 -10.22
C VAL A 230 -4.16 0.67 -8.84
N PHE A 231 -3.48 1.71 -8.36
CA PHE A 231 -3.91 2.54 -7.22
C PHE A 231 -4.51 3.83 -7.78
N THR A 232 -5.69 4.22 -7.29
CA THR A 232 -6.38 5.42 -7.77
C THR A 232 -7.10 6.17 -6.65
N ASP A 233 -7.13 7.51 -6.76
CA ASP A 233 -7.94 8.39 -5.89
C ASP A 233 -9.36 8.55 -6.41
N SER A 234 -9.62 8.12 -7.67
CA SER A 234 -10.81 8.50 -8.45
C SER A 234 -11.80 7.35 -8.64
N PRO A 235 -13.07 7.51 -8.23
CA PRO A 235 -14.12 6.54 -8.52
C PRO A 235 -14.39 6.35 -10.03
N ALA A 236 -14.12 7.36 -10.84
CA ALA A 236 -14.28 7.24 -12.31
C ALA A 236 -13.32 6.22 -12.90
N ILE A 237 -12.10 6.11 -12.36
CA ILE A 237 -11.11 5.11 -12.79
C ILE A 237 -11.56 3.69 -12.40
N LEU A 238 -12.12 3.50 -11.20
CA LEU A 238 -12.70 2.22 -10.80
C LEU A 238 -13.79 1.77 -11.76
N LYS A 239 -14.74 2.67 -12.08
CA LYS A 239 -15.83 2.38 -13.03
C LYS A 239 -15.30 1.98 -14.40
N LEU A 240 -14.32 2.73 -14.94
CA LEU A 240 -13.70 2.42 -16.22
C LEU A 240 -12.95 1.08 -16.21
N ALA A 241 -12.19 0.79 -15.15
CA ALA A 241 -11.44 -0.46 -15.05
C ALA A 241 -12.37 -1.68 -15.02
N LYS A 242 -13.49 -1.62 -14.29
CA LYS A 242 -14.50 -2.69 -14.26
C LYS A 242 -15.15 -2.95 -15.63
N HIS A 243 -15.36 -1.93 -16.44
CA HIS A 243 -15.90 -2.10 -17.79
C HIS A 243 -14.91 -2.74 -18.77
N GLN A 244 -13.61 -2.75 -18.45
CA GLN A 244 -12.57 -3.35 -19.29
C GLN A 244 -12.21 -4.78 -18.87
N ASP A 245 -12.71 -5.27 -17.73
CA ASP A 245 -12.49 -6.64 -17.25
C ASP A 245 -13.63 -7.54 -17.71
N PRO A 246 -13.40 -8.47 -18.68
CA PRO A 246 -14.44 -9.38 -19.18
C PRO A 246 -15.00 -10.34 -18.11
N GLN A 247 -14.37 -10.46 -16.95
CA GLN A 247 -14.76 -11.35 -15.85
C GLN A 247 -15.55 -10.63 -14.74
N SER A 248 -15.91 -9.36 -14.94
CA SER A 248 -16.63 -8.56 -13.93
C SER A 248 -18.16 -8.66 -14.03
N TYR A 249 -18.69 -9.62 -14.83
CA TYR A 249 -20.13 -9.93 -14.94
C TYR A 249 -20.43 -11.35 -14.50
#